data_e1bed5234254fd497bd63792fd68b08f
#
_entry.id   e1bed5234254fd497bd63792fd68b08f
#
_cell.length_a   1.000
_cell.length_b   1.000
_cell.length_c   1.000
_cell.angle_alpha   90.00
_cell.angle_beta   90.00
_cell.angle_gamma   90.00
#
_symmetry.space_group_name_H-M   'P 1'
#
loop_
_entity.id
_entity.type
_entity.pdbx_description
1 polymer ?
#
loop_
_entity_poly.entity_id
_entity_poly.type
_entity_poly.pdbx_seq_one_letter_code
_entity_poly.pdbx_strand_id
1 'polypeptide(L)'
;MYRKKGREWTKHIDFMFIDIACIVIAFFISYVIRFGFNNPYVDKDYRILGVAFILIDFCVEIMDDSFKNALKRGYLDEFISTCKHVVLVFMVTALFLFTTQMADIYSRLSFYIMFPIYVAITYVARLALKSFLKKNDFAASMKSLFVIAPDTILRDTLRTVEKSCIGYTKIVAASLDTDMKGMTICGIPIVANHDGIVDYA
;
A
#
# COMPACT_ATOMS: atom_id res chain seq x y z
N MET A 1 21.98 14.31 -8.00
CA MET A 1 21.34 13.23 -7.25
C MET A 1 19.87 13.13 -7.69
N TYR A 2 19.59 12.37 -8.74
CA TYR A 2 18.28 12.32 -9.38
C TYR A 2 17.50 11.14 -8.79
N ARG A 3 16.69 11.39 -7.77
CA ARG A 3 15.85 10.38 -7.12
C ARG A 3 14.68 10.05 -8.06
N LYS A 4 14.64 8.85 -8.60
CA LYS A 4 13.54 8.34 -9.44
C LYS A 4 12.19 8.43 -8.70
N LYS A 5 11.45 9.50 -8.96
CA LYS A 5 10.11 9.78 -8.43
C LYS A 5 9.00 8.88 -9.01
N GLY A 6 9.35 8.00 -9.97
CA GLY A 6 8.39 7.22 -10.75
C GLY A 6 7.89 5.92 -10.13
N ARG A 7 8.47 5.45 -9.03
CA ARG A 7 8.14 4.12 -8.46
C ARG A 7 7.15 4.15 -7.29
N GLU A 8 6.85 5.33 -6.77
CA GLU A 8 5.89 5.47 -5.66
C GLU A 8 4.45 5.50 -6.18
N TRP A 9 4.22 6.05 -7.35
CA TRP A 9 2.88 6.17 -7.96
C TRP A 9 2.27 4.82 -8.39
N THR A 10 3.09 3.90 -8.89
CA THR A 10 2.62 2.57 -9.31
C THR A 10 2.18 1.68 -8.15
N LYS A 11 2.71 1.90 -6.94
CA LYS A 11 2.29 1.18 -5.73
C LYS A 11 0.93 1.64 -5.18
N HIS A 12 0.46 2.81 -5.59
CA HIS A 12 -0.83 3.36 -5.19
C HIS A 12 -1.98 2.83 -6.05
N ILE A 13 -1.70 2.50 -7.31
CA ILE A 13 -2.70 1.99 -8.26
C ILE A 13 -3.31 0.66 -7.79
N ASP A 14 -2.51 -0.23 -7.20
CA ASP A 14 -3.00 -1.52 -6.70
C ASP A 14 -4.04 -1.36 -5.59
N PHE A 15 -3.83 -0.41 -4.67
CA PHE A 15 -4.80 -0.09 -3.62
C PHE A 15 -6.08 0.49 -4.17
N MET A 16 -5.99 1.38 -5.14
CA MET A 16 -7.13 2.01 -5.82
C MET A 16 -8.03 0.95 -6.50
N PHE A 17 -7.45 -0.01 -7.23
CA PHE A 17 -8.23 -1.08 -7.84
C PHE A 17 -8.94 -1.96 -6.81
N ILE A 18 -8.31 -2.20 -5.67
CA ILE A 18 -8.92 -2.98 -4.59
C ILE A 18 -10.08 -2.23 -3.95
N ASP A 19 -9.96 -0.94 -3.69
CA ASP A 19 -11.02 -0.15 -3.09
C ASP A 19 -12.23 -0.07 -4.03
N ILE A 20 -12.02 0.16 -5.33
CA ILE A 20 -13.07 0.08 -6.35
C ILE A 20 -13.76 -1.30 -6.37
N ALA A 21 -12.99 -2.38 -6.29
CA ALA A 21 -13.57 -3.72 -6.22
C ALA A 21 -14.39 -3.92 -4.93
N CYS A 22 -13.89 -3.41 -3.80
CA CYS A 22 -14.56 -3.50 -2.50
C CYS A 22 -15.90 -2.74 -2.49
N ILE A 23 -15.96 -1.54 -3.09
CA ILE A 23 -17.21 -0.76 -3.13
C ILE A 23 -18.27 -1.46 -4.01
N VAL A 24 -17.86 -2.05 -5.14
CA VAL A 24 -18.77 -2.83 -6.00
C VAL A 24 -19.31 -4.06 -5.26
N ILE A 25 -18.46 -4.79 -4.54
CA ILE A 25 -18.86 -5.95 -3.74
C ILE A 25 -19.79 -5.53 -2.60
N ALA A 26 -19.45 -4.46 -1.87
CA ALA A 26 -20.27 -3.95 -0.78
C ALA A 26 -21.65 -3.49 -1.27
N PHE A 27 -21.72 -2.82 -2.41
CA PHE A 27 -22.95 -2.42 -3.07
C PHE A 27 -23.82 -3.63 -3.44
N PHE A 28 -23.22 -4.65 -4.07
CA PHE A 28 -23.92 -5.88 -4.43
C PHE A 28 -24.46 -6.60 -3.19
N ILE A 29 -23.66 -6.77 -2.15
CA ILE A 29 -24.08 -7.43 -0.90
C ILE A 29 -25.21 -6.66 -0.23
N SER A 30 -25.13 -5.34 -0.13
CA SER A 30 -26.17 -4.50 0.50
C SER A 30 -27.49 -4.58 -0.27
N TYR A 31 -27.43 -4.65 -1.60
CA TYR A 31 -28.58 -4.84 -2.46
C TYR A 31 -29.23 -6.21 -2.24
N VAL A 32 -28.42 -7.27 -2.24
CA VAL A 32 -28.92 -8.65 -2.00
C VAL A 32 -29.57 -8.79 -0.63
N ILE A 33 -29.00 -8.22 0.40
CA ILE A 33 -29.58 -8.22 1.76
C ILE A 33 -30.95 -7.54 1.77
N ARG A 34 -31.14 -6.47 0.99
CA ARG A 34 -32.37 -5.69 0.99
C ARG A 34 -33.44 -6.25 0.06
N PHE A 35 -33.07 -6.73 -1.13
CA PHE A 35 -34.01 -7.10 -2.21
C PHE A 35 -33.96 -8.59 -2.57
N GLY A 36 -33.15 -9.40 -1.87
CA GLY A 36 -32.92 -10.80 -2.20
C GLY A 36 -31.91 -11.00 -3.33
N PHE A 37 -31.76 -12.24 -3.78
CA PHE A 37 -30.79 -12.63 -4.80
C PHE A 37 -31.16 -12.14 -6.21
N ASN A 38 -31.41 -10.84 -6.35
CA ASN A 38 -31.62 -10.20 -7.64
C ASN A 38 -30.37 -9.42 -8.02
N ASN A 39 -30.12 -9.28 -9.32
CA ASN A 39 -28.97 -8.54 -9.82
C ASN A 39 -29.27 -7.03 -9.85
N PRO A 40 -28.57 -6.19 -9.08
CA PRO A 40 -28.79 -4.73 -9.06
C PRO A 40 -28.57 -4.07 -10.41
N TYR A 41 -27.76 -4.66 -11.29
CA TYR A 41 -27.43 -4.09 -12.60
C TYR A 41 -28.52 -4.30 -13.65
N VAL A 42 -29.58 -5.07 -13.37
CA VAL A 42 -30.76 -5.18 -14.23
C VAL A 42 -31.63 -3.95 -14.09
N ASP A 43 -31.73 -3.40 -12.89
CA ASP A 43 -32.44 -2.15 -12.63
C ASP A 43 -31.60 -0.96 -13.10
N LYS A 44 -32.22 -0.11 -13.96
CA LYS A 44 -31.55 1.05 -14.56
C LYS A 44 -31.04 2.03 -13.48
N ASP A 45 -31.84 2.27 -12.45
CA ASP A 45 -31.53 3.27 -11.43
C ASP A 45 -30.36 2.76 -10.55
N TYR A 46 -30.41 1.52 -10.07
CA TYR A 46 -29.32 0.93 -9.29
C TYR A 46 -28.04 0.75 -10.10
N ARG A 47 -28.12 0.54 -11.41
CA ARG A 47 -26.94 0.55 -12.29
C ARG A 47 -26.28 1.93 -12.35
N ILE A 48 -27.06 3.00 -12.47
CA ILE A 48 -26.55 4.38 -12.45
C ILE A 48 -25.87 4.66 -11.09
N LEU A 49 -26.49 4.25 -10.00
CA LEU A 49 -25.92 4.42 -8.66
C LEU A 49 -24.60 3.65 -8.50
N GLY A 50 -24.51 2.41 -9.00
CA GLY A 50 -23.29 1.62 -8.98
C GLY A 50 -22.15 2.30 -9.73
N VAL A 51 -22.41 2.87 -10.91
CA VAL A 51 -21.42 3.65 -11.66
C VAL A 51 -21.03 4.92 -10.91
N ALA A 52 -22.00 5.61 -10.29
CA ALA A 52 -21.74 6.81 -9.50
C ALA A 52 -20.82 6.49 -8.30
N PHE A 53 -21.03 5.38 -7.60
CA PHE A 53 -20.14 4.93 -6.53
C PHE A 53 -18.71 4.75 -6.99
N ILE A 54 -18.49 4.08 -8.12
CA ILE A 54 -17.15 3.86 -8.68
C ILE A 54 -16.47 5.20 -9.00
N LEU A 55 -17.20 6.12 -9.65
CA LEU A 55 -16.65 7.43 -10.02
C LEU A 55 -16.35 8.30 -8.80
N ILE A 56 -17.22 8.29 -7.80
CA ILE A 56 -17.04 9.05 -6.56
C ILE A 56 -15.84 8.50 -5.78
N ASP A 57 -15.75 7.18 -5.63
CA ASP A 57 -14.64 6.51 -4.96
C ASP A 57 -13.31 6.87 -5.61
N PHE A 58 -13.23 6.76 -6.94
CA PHE A 58 -12.07 7.14 -7.74
C PHE A 58 -11.69 8.62 -7.54
N CYS A 59 -12.67 9.54 -7.54
CA CYS A 59 -12.42 10.96 -7.30
C CYS A 59 -11.89 11.23 -5.88
N VAL A 60 -12.48 10.57 -4.88
CA VAL A 60 -12.07 10.70 -3.49
C VAL A 60 -10.64 10.17 -3.29
N GLU A 61 -10.29 9.07 -3.92
CA GLU A 61 -8.94 8.50 -3.85
C GLU A 61 -7.86 9.43 -4.42
N ILE A 62 -8.19 10.12 -5.51
CA ILE A 62 -7.27 11.11 -6.11
C ILE A 62 -7.11 12.33 -5.21
N MET A 63 -8.19 12.75 -4.55
CA MET A 63 -8.18 13.96 -3.69
C MET A 63 -7.56 13.72 -2.32
N ASP A 64 -7.80 12.55 -1.75
CA ASP A 64 -7.27 12.18 -0.45
C ASP A 64 -6.00 11.37 -0.63
N ASP A 65 -4.82 11.96 -0.40
CA ASP A 65 -3.51 11.27 -0.41
C ASP A 65 -3.46 10.05 0.56
N SER A 66 -4.58 9.31 0.70
CA SER A 66 -4.80 8.21 1.66
C SER A 66 -3.74 7.11 1.56
N PHE A 67 -3.13 6.95 0.40
CA PHE A 67 -2.12 5.91 0.17
C PHE A 67 -0.70 6.32 0.52
N LYS A 68 -0.48 7.58 0.90
CA LYS A 68 0.84 8.06 1.29
C LYS A 68 1.33 7.30 2.52
N ASN A 69 2.42 6.56 2.37
CA ASN A 69 2.99 5.69 3.40
C ASN A 69 2.10 4.49 3.83
N ALA A 70 1.13 4.05 3.04
CA ALA A 70 0.23 2.94 3.37
C ALA A 70 0.99 1.68 3.85
N LEU A 71 2.09 1.30 3.19
CA LEU A 71 2.90 0.12 3.56
C LEU A 71 3.59 0.22 4.93
N LYS A 72 3.78 1.44 5.46
CA LYS A 72 4.47 1.69 6.75
C LYS A 72 3.50 1.88 7.92
N ARG A 73 2.20 2.09 7.67
CA ARG A 73 1.19 2.31 8.71
C ARG A 73 0.94 1.07 9.54
N GLY A 74 0.65 1.27 10.83
CA GLY A 74 0.17 0.21 11.73
C GLY A 74 -1.26 -0.23 11.39
N TYR A 75 -1.75 -1.28 12.05
CA TYR A 75 -3.11 -1.78 11.85
C TYR A 75 -4.18 -0.75 12.22
N LEU A 76 -4.00 -0.04 13.34
CA LEU A 76 -4.95 0.99 13.81
C LEU A 76 -4.96 2.21 12.86
N ASP A 77 -3.80 2.65 12.42
CA ASP A 77 -3.71 3.78 11.48
C ASP A 77 -4.36 3.44 10.14
N GLU A 78 -4.24 2.19 9.69
CA GLU A 78 -4.90 1.71 8.47
C GLU A 78 -6.41 1.68 8.64
N PHE A 79 -6.91 1.22 9.79
CA PHE A 79 -8.34 1.23 10.10
C PHE A 79 -8.91 2.66 10.10
N ILE A 80 -8.24 3.59 10.78
CA ILE A 80 -8.65 5.01 10.83
C ILE A 80 -8.64 5.62 9.44
N SER A 81 -7.61 5.33 8.63
CA SER A 81 -7.53 5.80 7.24
C SER A 81 -8.66 5.26 6.38
N THR A 82 -8.98 3.96 6.52
CA THR A 82 -10.11 3.32 5.82
C THR A 82 -11.44 3.95 6.24
N CYS A 83 -11.67 4.17 7.54
CA CYS A 83 -12.88 4.82 8.02
C CYS A 83 -13.04 6.24 7.46
N LYS A 84 -11.97 7.04 7.45
CA LYS A 84 -11.97 8.39 6.87
C LYS A 84 -12.33 8.38 5.39
N HIS A 85 -11.70 7.50 4.62
CA HIS A 85 -11.98 7.34 3.20
C HIS A 85 -13.45 6.97 2.96
N VAL A 86 -13.96 5.94 3.63
CA VAL A 86 -15.35 5.48 3.48
C VAL A 86 -16.35 6.57 3.88
N VAL A 87 -16.11 7.29 4.99
CA VAL A 87 -16.95 8.42 5.41
C VAL A 87 -17.00 9.50 4.32
N LEU A 88 -15.84 9.83 3.72
CA LEU A 88 -15.77 10.83 2.67
C LEU A 88 -16.53 10.39 1.41
N VAL A 89 -16.37 9.14 0.98
CA VAL A 89 -17.13 8.56 -0.15
C VAL A 89 -18.64 8.65 0.11
N PHE A 90 -19.08 8.29 1.32
CA PHE A 90 -20.50 8.35 1.70
C PHE A 90 -21.04 9.78 1.75
N MET A 91 -20.26 10.73 2.27
CA MET A 91 -20.66 12.15 2.27
C MET A 91 -20.82 12.69 0.85
N VAL A 92 -19.87 12.42 -0.03
CA VAL A 92 -19.94 12.87 -1.43
C VAL A 92 -21.10 12.19 -2.16
N THR A 93 -21.33 10.89 -1.92
CA THR A 93 -22.47 10.18 -2.50
C THR A 93 -23.81 10.73 -1.99
N ALA A 94 -23.92 11.03 -0.70
CA ALA A 94 -25.13 11.64 -0.14
C ALA A 94 -25.43 13.02 -0.76
N LEU A 95 -24.39 13.84 -0.94
CA LEU A 95 -24.51 15.12 -1.65
C LEU A 95 -24.93 14.94 -3.11
N PHE A 96 -24.36 13.95 -3.80
CA PHE A 96 -24.74 13.60 -5.17
C PHE A 96 -26.23 13.22 -5.26
N LEU A 97 -26.70 12.31 -4.40
CA LEU A 97 -28.09 11.88 -4.36
C LEU A 97 -29.05 13.02 -4.03
N PHE A 98 -28.66 13.91 -3.12
CA PHE A 98 -29.44 15.09 -2.77
C PHE A 98 -29.53 16.08 -3.95
N THR A 99 -28.40 16.36 -4.59
CA THR A 99 -28.33 17.32 -5.71
C THR A 99 -29.09 16.83 -6.94
N THR A 100 -29.07 15.50 -7.20
CA THR A 100 -29.78 14.90 -8.34
C THR A 100 -31.26 14.62 -8.04
N GLN A 101 -31.74 14.89 -6.82
CA GLN A 101 -33.08 14.56 -6.33
C GLN A 101 -33.45 13.07 -6.47
N MET A 102 -32.45 12.20 -6.54
CA MET A 102 -32.63 10.76 -6.70
C MET A 102 -32.77 10.02 -5.35
N ALA A 103 -32.70 10.74 -4.22
CA ALA A 103 -32.72 10.15 -2.88
C ALA A 103 -33.99 9.33 -2.57
N ASP A 104 -35.10 9.59 -3.25
CA ASP A 104 -36.36 8.86 -3.06
C ASP A 104 -36.44 7.56 -3.86
N ILE A 105 -35.61 7.42 -4.90
CA ILE A 105 -35.58 6.24 -5.76
C ILE A 105 -34.83 5.10 -5.09
N TYR A 106 -33.82 5.43 -4.28
CA TYR A 106 -32.93 4.46 -3.66
C TYR A 106 -33.35 4.11 -2.23
N SER A 107 -33.22 2.83 -1.88
CA SER A 107 -33.49 2.37 -0.53
C SER A 107 -32.46 2.93 0.47
N ARG A 108 -32.92 3.80 1.37
CA ARG A 108 -32.10 4.37 2.46
C ARG A 108 -31.46 3.26 3.31
N LEU A 109 -32.21 2.19 3.56
CA LEU A 109 -31.71 1.05 4.33
C LEU A 109 -30.54 0.34 3.64
N SER A 110 -30.62 0.12 2.32
CA SER A 110 -29.51 -0.47 1.55
C SER A 110 -28.26 0.41 1.64
N PHE A 111 -28.42 1.74 1.57
CA PHE A 111 -27.32 2.68 1.72
C PHE A 111 -26.65 2.59 3.10
N TYR A 112 -27.45 2.54 4.20
CA TYR A 112 -26.90 2.40 5.54
C TYR A 112 -26.24 1.05 5.81
N ILE A 113 -26.76 -0.04 5.24
CA ILE A 113 -26.17 -1.38 5.34
C ILE A 113 -24.83 -1.45 4.59
N MET A 114 -24.74 -0.77 3.45
CA MET A 114 -23.52 -0.73 2.64
C MET A 114 -22.32 -0.16 3.40
N PHE A 115 -22.53 0.85 4.26
CA PHE A 115 -21.47 1.55 4.98
C PHE A 115 -20.58 0.60 5.82
N PRO A 116 -21.09 -0.16 6.80
CA PRO A 116 -20.28 -1.06 7.61
C PRO A 116 -19.68 -2.21 6.79
N ILE A 117 -20.37 -2.69 5.76
CA ILE A 117 -19.89 -3.74 4.88
C ILE A 117 -18.69 -3.23 4.09
N TYR A 118 -18.77 -2.00 3.55
CA TYR A 118 -17.68 -1.40 2.80
C TYR A 118 -16.44 -1.17 3.67
N VAL A 119 -16.60 -0.65 4.91
CA VAL A 119 -15.49 -0.50 5.86
C VAL A 119 -14.82 -1.84 6.13
N ALA A 120 -15.61 -2.88 6.43
CA ALA A 120 -15.07 -4.20 6.79
C ALA A 120 -14.31 -4.85 5.63
N ILE A 121 -14.91 -4.87 4.44
CA ILE A 121 -14.30 -5.50 3.25
C ILE A 121 -13.04 -4.74 2.85
N THR A 122 -13.07 -3.42 2.77
CA THR A 122 -11.93 -2.59 2.38
C THR A 122 -10.77 -2.72 3.38
N TYR A 123 -11.07 -2.70 4.68
CA TYR A 123 -10.03 -2.89 5.69
C TYR A 123 -9.33 -4.25 5.56
N VAL A 124 -10.10 -5.34 5.44
CA VAL A 124 -9.54 -6.68 5.27
C VAL A 124 -8.75 -6.79 3.97
N ALA A 125 -9.28 -6.28 2.86
CA ALA A 125 -8.63 -6.31 1.56
C ALA A 125 -7.31 -5.52 1.54
N ARG A 126 -7.28 -4.32 2.14
CA ARG A 126 -6.05 -3.52 2.28
C ARG A 126 -5.00 -4.23 3.14
N LEU A 127 -5.38 -4.89 4.23
CA LEU A 127 -4.46 -5.69 5.05
C LEU A 127 -3.91 -6.90 4.30
N ALA A 128 -4.76 -7.61 3.55
CA ALA A 128 -4.36 -8.75 2.73
C ALA A 128 -3.37 -8.32 1.63
N LEU A 129 -3.69 -7.25 0.89
CA LEU A 129 -2.78 -6.69 -0.11
C LEU A 129 -1.44 -6.27 0.51
N LYS A 130 -1.47 -5.61 1.65
CA LYS A 130 -0.27 -5.18 2.38
C LYS A 130 0.61 -6.36 2.79
N SER A 131 0.00 -7.44 3.28
CA SER A 131 0.71 -8.69 3.59
C SER A 131 1.32 -9.32 2.35
N PHE A 132 0.57 -9.34 1.25
CA PHE A 132 1.03 -9.89 -0.04
C PHE A 132 2.19 -9.07 -0.61
N LEU A 133 2.07 -7.75 -0.63
CA LEU A 133 3.13 -6.86 -1.11
C LEU A 133 4.39 -6.94 -0.25
N LYS A 134 4.24 -6.99 1.09
CA LYS A 134 5.40 -7.19 1.98
C LYS A 134 6.09 -8.52 1.73
N LYS A 135 5.35 -9.58 1.51
CA LYS A 135 5.92 -10.92 1.22
C LYS A 135 6.65 -10.92 -0.11
N ASN A 136 6.09 -10.29 -1.15
CA ASN A 136 6.72 -10.19 -2.46
C ASN A 136 7.88 -9.19 -2.50
N ASP A 137 7.79 -8.05 -1.81
CA ASP A 137 8.90 -7.11 -1.65
C ASP A 137 10.06 -7.76 -0.87
N PHE A 138 9.76 -8.65 0.07
CA PHE A 138 10.78 -9.43 0.78
C PHE A 138 11.45 -10.46 -0.14
N ALA A 139 10.70 -11.03 -1.08
CA ALA A 139 11.24 -11.96 -2.09
C ALA A 139 11.96 -11.24 -3.25
N ALA A 140 11.50 -10.03 -3.63
CA ALA A 140 12.07 -9.25 -4.74
C ALA A 140 13.14 -8.24 -4.30
N SER A 141 13.14 -7.81 -3.05
CA SER A 141 14.14 -6.93 -2.46
C SER A 141 15.22 -7.79 -1.80
N MET A 142 16.16 -8.28 -2.56
CA MET A 142 17.48 -8.57 -2.02
C MET A 142 18.03 -7.24 -1.49
N LYS A 143 17.71 -6.89 -0.24
CA LYS A 143 18.28 -5.74 0.43
C LYS A 143 19.76 -6.04 0.59
N SER A 144 20.57 -5.47 -0.28
CA SER A 144 22.01 -5.46 -0.11
C SER A 144 22.37 -4.34 0.84
N LEU A 145 23.13 -4.66 1.87
CA LEU A 145 23.73 -3.69 2.77
C LEU A 145 25.17 -3.48 2.35
N PHE A 146 25.53 -2.24 2.01
CA PHE A 146 26.90 -1.87 1.73
C PHE A 146 27.45 -1.09 2.93
N VAL A 147 28.43 -1.68 3.61
CA VAL A 147 29.05 -1.12 4.82
C VAL A 147 30.38 -0.49 4.42
N ILE A 148 30.54 0.79 4.67
CA ILE A 148 31.78 1.53 4.44
C ILE A 148 32.34 1.97 5.78
N ALA A 149 33.53 1.53 6.13
CA ALA A 149 34.17 1.89 7.40
C ALA A 149 35.70 1.93 7.27
N PRO A 150 36.40 2.74 8.09
CA PRO A 150 37.84 2.67 8.28
C PRO A 150 38.26 1.29 8.80
N ASP A 151 39.45 0.86 8.44
CA ASP A 151 40.00 -0.47 8.80
C ASP A 151 40.02 -0.74 10.30
N THR A 152 40.28 0.31 11.09
CA THR A 152 40.36 0.24 12.56
C THR A 152 39.07 -0.22 13.22
N ILE A 153 37.91 0.17 12.66
CA ILE A 153 36.59 -0.15 13.21
C ILE A 153 35.76 -1.10 12.33
N LEU A 154 36.28 -1.45 11.14
CA LEU A 154 35.55 -2.26 10.14
C LEU A 154 35.14 -3.61 10.73
N ARG A 155 36.03 -4.28 11.44
CA ARG A 155 35.78 -5.60 12.07
C ARG A 155 34.65 -5.54 13.11
N ASP A 156 34.65 -4.54 13.98
CA ASP A 156 33.64 -4.39 15.04
C ASP A 156 32.29 -3.98 14.47
N THR A 157 32.34 -3.10 13.46
CA THR A 157 31.14 -2.69 12.71
C THR A 157 30.49 -3.88 12.00
N LEU A 158 31.27 -4.71 11.31
CA LEU A 158 30.76 -5.89 10.61
C LEU A 158 30.20 -6.93 11.57
N ARG A 159 30.81 -7.15 12.75
CA ARG A 159 30.25 -8.00 13.80
C ARG A 159 28.91 -7.50 14.36
N THR A 160 28.79 -6.19 14.52
CA THR A 160 27.55 -5.57 14.99
C THR A 160 26.46 -5.67 13.92
N VAL A 161 26.81 -5.45 12.67
CA VAL A 161 25.92 -5.61 11.51
C VAL A 161 25.43 -7.04 11.37
N GLU A 162 26.32 -8.03 11.47
CA GLU A 162 25.97 -9.45 11.40
C GLU A 162 24.94 -9.83 12.46
N LYS A 163 25.10 -9.33 13.69
CA LYS A 163 24.18 -9.62 14.81
C LYS A 163 22.86 -8.86 14.73
N SER A 164 22.88 -7.66 14.19
CA SER A 164 21.72 -6.73 14.23
C SER A 164 20.90 -6.70 12.95
N CYS A 165 21.47 -7.10 11.81
CA CYS A 165 20.83 -6.95 10.50
C CYS A 165 20.08 -8.21 10.07
N ILE A 166 19.03 -8.54 10.79
CA ILE A 166 18.06 -9.57 10.39
C ILE A 166 17.25 -9.02 9.22
N GLY A 167 17.44 -9.55 8.01
CA GLY A 167 16.63 -9.18 6.83
C GLY A 167 17.41 -8.65 5.62
N TYR A 168 18.73 -8.62 5.68
CA TYR A 168 19.56 -8.38 4.49
C TYR A 168 20.01 -9.72 3.87
N THR A 169 19.84 -9.86 2.57
CA THR A 169 20.19 -11.09 1.84
C THR A 169 21.65 -11.08 1.39
N LYS A 170 22.21 -9.90 1.19
CA LYS A 170 23.60 -9.73 0.79
C LYS A 170 24.22 -8.57 1.56
N ILE A 171 25.25 -8.87 2.34
CA ILE A 171 26.04 -7.85 3.03
C ILE A 171 27.42 -7.83 2.34
N VAL A 172 27.85 -6.65 1.96
CA VAL A 172 29.19 -6.43 1.38
C VAL A 172 29.83 -5.22 2.07
N ALA A 173 31.16 -5.19 2.12
CA ALA A 173 31.90 -4.13 2.79
C ALA A 173 32.91 -3.47 1.85
N ALA A 174 33.28 -2.23 2.19
CA ALA A 174 34.43 -1.52 1.61
C ALA A 174 35.34 -1.00 2.71
N SER A 175 36.64 -1.09 2.49
CA SER A 175 37.67 -0.52 3.34
C SER A 175 38.03 0.88 2.84
N LEU A 176 38.25 1.84 3.77
CA LEU A 176 38.63 3.21 3.43
C LEU A 176 40.16 3.43 3.40
N ASP A 177 40.90 2.71 4.23
CA ASP A 177 42.31 3.04 4.48
C ASP A 177 43.27 2.15 3.74
N THR A 178 43.03 0.83 3.65
CA THR A 178 43.94 -0.14 3.00
C THR A 178 43.21 -0.91 1.92
N ASP A 179 44.03 -1.41 0.93
CA ASP A 179 43.50 -2.28 -0.11
C ASP A 179 43.23 -3.70 0.42
N MET A 180 42.00 -3.90 0.87
CA MET A 180 41.51 -5.20 1.33
C MET A 180 40.51 -5.83 0.35
N LYS A 181 40.47 -5.36 -0.91
CA LYS A 181 39.58 -5.92 -1.94
C LYS A 181 39.82 -7.41 -2.15
N GLY A 182 38.74 -8.19 -2.09
CA GLY A 182 38.76 -9.65 -2.21
C GLY A 182 38.98 -10.41 -0.91
N MET A 183 39.27 -9.73 0.19
CA MET A 183 39.30 -10.36 1.52
C MET A 183 37.90 -10.54 2.09
N THR A 184 37.78 -11.47 3.04
CA THR A 184 36.53 -11.73 3.76
C THR A 184 36.77 -11.52 5.25
N ILE A 185 35.96 -10.62 5.87
CA ILE A 185 36.02 -10.37 7.31
C ILE A 185 34.66 -10.76 7.91
N CYS A 186 34.66 -11.62 8.93
CA CYS A 186 33.45 -12.15 9.56
C CYS A 186 32.45 -12.76 8.54
N GLY A 187 32.94 -13.46 7.51
CA GLY A 187 32.08 -14.03 6.47
C GLY A 187 31.54 -13.02 5.43
N ILE A 188 31.87 -11.74 5.56
CA ILE A 188 31.41 -10.66 4.66
C ILE A 188 32.53 -10.29 3.71
N PRO A 189 32.31 -10.35 2.36
CA PRO A 189 33.32 -10.01 1.38
C PRO A 189 33.52 -8.50 1.28
N ILE A 190 34.79 -8.09 1.19
CA ILE A 190 35.20 -6.72 0.89
C ILE A 190 35.29 -6.56 -0.62
N VAL A 191 34.42 -5.75 -1.20
CA VAL A 191 34.24 -5.64 -2.66
C VAL A 191 34.91 -4.40 -3.27
N ALA A 192 35.14 -3.37 -2.46
CA ALA A 192 35.69 -2.10 -2.91
C ALA A 192 36.66 -1.49 -1.91
N ASN A 193 37.61 -0.68 -2.43
CA ASN A 193 38.49 0.19 -1.67
C ASN A 193 38.06 1.63 -1.86
N HIS A 194 38.78 2.56 -1.22
CA HIS A 194 38.51 4.00 -1.30
C HIS A 194 38.22 4.50 -2.73
N ASP A 195 39.03 4.11 -3.71
CA ASP A 195 38.89 4.60 -5.10
C ASP A 195 37.74 3.93 -5.87
N GLY A 196 37.33 2.73 -5.47
CA GLY A 196 36.30 1.94 -6.15
C GLY A 196 34.91 2.01 -5.48
N ILE A 197 34.75 2.75 -4.38
CA ILE A 197 33.48 2.83 -3.65
C ILE A 197 32.38 3.45 -4.50
N VAL A 198 32.69 4.50 -5.28
CA VAL A 198 31.73 5.24 -6.12
C VAL A 198 31.21 4.40 -7.27
N ASP A 199 32.07 3.54 -7.83
CA ASP A 199 31.71 2.65 -8.95
C ASP A 199 30.81 1.47 -8.48
N TYR A 200 30.85 1.15 -7.18
CA TYR A 200 30.11 0.03 -6.61
C TYR A 200 28.77 0.43 -5.96
N ALA A 201 28.58 1.72 -5.61
CA ALA A 201 27.40 2.27 -4.96
C ALA A 201 26.29 2.67 -5.94
#